data_e22c29e65dfba1d4707a96dbe7cf837e
#
_entry.id   e22c29e65dfba1d4707a96dbe7cf837e
#
_cell.length_a   1.000
_cell.length_b   1.000
_cell.length_c   1.000
_cell.angle_alpha   90.00
_cell.angle_beta   90.00
_cell.angle_gamma   90.00
#
_symmetry.space_group_name_H-M   'P 1'
#
loop_
_entity.id
_entity.type
_entity.pdbx_description
1 polymer ?
#
loop_
_entity_poly.entity_id
_entity_poly.type
_entity_poly.pdbx_seq_one_letter_code
_entity_poly.pdbx_strand_id
1 'polypeptide(L)'
;MNLEAKGINVSFGDTAVLKDVTHTFREGKITVIMGSNGCGKTTLIKALVKLYAGTGKLSYIPQEMFGDVGLTVRDLVALGRYDKSKFYVRETEEDKKLISEAMKYMEVEKYSDRNLDTLSSGEKQRVFIARALAQNAPWTLLDEPTANLDVKHADMLMSVITKLKRSCIVVIHDINLGSLYADNIILMKHGKILSTGKPAEALNCEILSEAYETSFVSAKIGDRDIYVSSKL
;
A
#
# COMPACT_ATOMS: atom_id res chain seq x y z
N MET A 1 7.38 -15.79 -5.17
CA MET A 1 8.28 -15.14 -6.16
C MET A 1 8.54 -13.71 -5.74
N ASN A 2 9.80 -13.33 -5.55
CA ASN A 2 10.17 -11.97 -5.17
C ASN A 2 9.86 -10.96 -6.29
N LEU A 3 9.59 -9.70 -5.92
CA LEU A 3 9.58 -8.57 -6.83
C LEU A 3 10.93 -7.86 -6.78
N GLU A 4 11.39 -7.35 -7.91
CA GLU A 4 12.69 -6.70 -8.01
C GLU A 4 12.55 -5.30 -8.64
N ALA A 5 13.10 -4.31 -7.97
CA ALA A 5 13.45 -3.02 -8.53
C ALA A 5 14.95 -3.07 -8.87
N LYS A 6 15.32 -2.89 -10.12
CA LYS A 6 16.73 -2.92 -10.55
C LYS A 6 17.07 -1.65 -11.29
N GLY A 7 17.87 -0.78 -10.65
CA GLY A 7 18.36 0.44 -11.28
C GLY A 7 17.25 1.38 -11.74
N ILE A 8 16.15 1.50 -10.97
CA ILE A 8 15.01 2.30 -11.37
C ILE A 8 15.40 3.78 -11.33
N ASN A 9 15.34 4.41 -12.49
CA ASN A 9 15.51 5.85 -12.68
C ASN A 9 14.22 6.42 -13.25
N VAL A 10 13.71 7.52 -12.68
CA VAL A 10 12.51 8.22 -13.16
C VAL A 10 12.75 9.72 -13.08
N SER A 11 12.52 10.41 -14.19
CA SER A 11 12.57 11.88 -14.27
C SER A 11 11.26 12.43 -14.84
N PHE A 12 10.88 13.63 -14.41
CA PHE A 12 9.80 14.44 -14.97
C PHE A 12 10.40 15.76 -15.48
N GLY A 13 10.49 15.91 -16.80
CA GLY A 13 11.30 16.95 -17.41
C GLY A 13 12.75 16.81 -16.94
N ASP A 14 13.33 17.89 -16.45
CA ASP A 14 14.71 17.95 -15.96
C ASP A 14 14.88 17.48 -14.51
N THR A 15 13.78 17.15 -13.83
CA THR A 15 13.82 16.78 -12.41
C THR A 15 13.91 15.27 -12.24
N ALA A 16 15.05 14.75 -11.76
CA ALA A 16 15.23 13.35 -11.41
C ALA A 16 14.56 13.06 -10.06
N VAL A 17 13.49 12.24 -10.09
CA VAL A 17 12.69 11.87 -8.90
C VAL A 17 13.15 10.56 -8.30
N LEU A 18 13.52 9.56 -9.10
CA LEU A 18 14.16 8.32 -8.63
C LEU A 18 15.56 8.22 -9.25
N LYS A 19 16.53 7.80 -8.43
CA LYS A 19 17.95 7.78 -8.78
C LYS A 19 18.55 6.44 -8.42
N ASP A 20 18.62 5.52 -9.39
CA ASP A 20 19.24 4.20 -9.26
C ASP A 20 18.68 3.37 -8.10
N VAL A 21 17.32 3.29 -7.99
CA VAL A 21 16.69 2.54 -6.92
C VAL A 21 16.76 1.06 -7.23
N THR A 22 17.50 0.32 -6.39
CA THR A 22 17.64 -1.13 -6.47
C THR A 22 17.22 -1.78 -5.15
N HIS A 23 16.25 -2.69 -5.19
CA HIS A 23 15.76 -3.44 -4.02
C HIS A 23 15.05 -4.72 -4.43
N THR A 24 15.13 -5.75 -3.58
CA THR A 24 14.38 -7.00 -3.74
C THR A 24 13.33 -7.14 -2.65
N PHE A 25 12.06 -7.06 -3.03
CA PHE A 25 10.92 -7.27 -2.14
C PHE A 25 10.69 -8.77 -1.96
N ARG A 26 10.60 -9.21 -0.71
CA ARG A 26 10.46 -10.63 -0.36
C ARG A 26 9.00 -11.06 -0.37
N GLU A 27 8.73 -12.20 -1.00
CA GLU A 27 7.40 -12.82 -1.02
C GLU A 27 6.90 -13.14 0.40
N GLY A 28 5.59 -13.02 0.60
CA GLY A 28 4.93 -13.31 1.88
C GLY A 28 5.24 -12.29 2.99
N LYS A 29 5.83 -11.13 2.63
CA LYS A 29 6.24 -10.09 3.56
C LYS A 29 5.53 -8.78 3.27
N ILE A 30 5.31 -8.01 4.33
CA ILE A 30 4.84 -6.63 4.25
C ILE A 30 6.06 -5.71 4.26
N THR A 31 6.30 -5.05 3.14
CA THR A 31 7.32 -4.00 3.05
C THR A 31 6.65 -2.64 3.11
N VAL A 32 7.01 -1.83 4.10
CA VAL A 32 6.53 -0.46 4.23
C VAL A 32 7.56 0.51 3.67
N ILE A 33 7.12 1.41 2.77
CA ILE A 33 7.94 2.49 2.21
C ILE A 33 7.60 3.77 2.96
N MET A 34 8.62 4.43 3.52
CA MET A 34 8.53 5.67 4.29
C MET A 34 9.46 6.74 3.74
N GLY A 35 9.30 7.96 4.22
CA GLY A 35 10.13 9.12 3.90
C GLY A 35 9.30 10.39 3.75
N SER A 36 9.97 11.53 3.68
CA SER A 36 9.36 12.86 3.55
C SER A 36 8.51 12.98 2.29
N ASN A 37 7.62 13.99 2.25
CA ASN A 37 6.84 14.28 1.05
C ASN A 37 7.76 14.65 -0.12
N GLY A 38 7.42 14.15 -1.31
CA GLY A 38 8.22 14.40 -2.52
C GLY A 38 9.50 13.55 -2.64
N CYS A 39 9.85 12.68 -1.68
CA CYS A 39 11.06 11.86 -1.76
C CYS A 39 11.01 10.73 -2.81
N GLY A 40 9.84 10.49 -3.46
CA GLY A 40 9.70 9.51 -4.55
C GLY A 40 8.93 8.23 -4.24
N LYS A 41 8.27 8.09 -3.08
CA LYS A 41 7.53 6.87 -2.67
C LYS A 41 6.47 6.44 -3.68
N THR A 42 5.52 7.32 -3.98
CA THR A 42 4.47 7.09 -5.00
C THR A 42 5.06 6.82 -6.38
N THR A 43 6.14 7.51 -6.74
CA THR A 43 6.83 7.30 -8.01
C THR A 43 7.45 5.90 -8.07
N LEU A 44 8.02 5.39 -6.97
CA LEU A 44 8.56 4.03 -6.90
C LEU A 44 7.45 2.99 -7.05
N ILE A 45 6.32 3.15 -6.36
CA ILE A 45 5.16 2.26 -6.54
C ILE A 45 4.67 2.28 -7.98
N LYS A 46 4.47 3.47 -8.58
CA LYS A 46 4.03 3.59 -9.98
C LYS A 46 5.04 2.99 -10.97
N ALA A 47 6.34 3.11 -10.70
CA ALA A 47 7.38 2.48 -11.51
C ALA A 47 7.29 0.94 -11.44
N LEU A 48 7.08 0.37 -10.26
CA LEU A 48 6.85 -1.07 -10.09
C LEU A 48 5.58 -1.52 -10.81
N VAL A 49 4.47 -0.79 -10.68
CA VAL A 49 3.22 -1.09 -11.41
C VAL A 49 3.46 -1.11 -12.91
N LYS A 50 4.20 -0.14 -13.45
CA LYS A 50 4.54 -0.08 -14.88
C LYS A 50 5.45 -1.25 -15.30
N LEU A 51 6.46 -1.57 -14.49
CA LEU A 51 7.43 -2.64 -14.77
C LEU A 51 6.77 -4.02 -14.86
N TYR A 52 5.75 -4.26 -14.02
CA TYR A 52 5.03 -5.53 -13.96
C TYR A 52 3.64 -5.47 -14.62
N ALA A 53 3.34 -4.42 -15.39
CA ALA A 53 2.08 -4.29 -16.11
C ALA A 53 1.82 -5.49 -17.05
N GLY A 54 0.58 -5.96 -17.08
CA GLY A 54 0.18 -7.08 -17.93
C GLY A 54 0.65 -8.47 -17.47
N THR A 55 1.46 -8.57 -16.41
CA THR A 55 1.95 -9.87 -15.92
C THR A 55 0.95 -10.62 -15.02
N GLY A 56 -0.12 -9.95 -14.57
CA GLY A 56 -1.06 -10.48 -13.56
C GLY A 56 -0.46 -10.59 -12.15
N LYS A 57 0.78 -10.14 -11.94
CA LYS A 57 1.49 -10.31 -10.66
C LYS A 57 1.13 -9.29 -9.60
N LEU A 58 0.58 -8.13 -10.00
CA LEU A 58 0.30 -7.03 -9.12
C LEU A 58 -1.17 -6.63 -9.11
N SER A 59 -1.69 -6.35 -7.92
CA SER A 59 -2.84 -5.46 -7.71
C SER A 59 -2.34 -4.13 -7.15
N TYR A 60 -2.99 -3.02 -7.55
CA TYR A 60 -2.57 -1.69 -7.15
C TYR A 60 -3.76 -0.85 -6.68
N ILE A 61 -3.56 -0.19 -5.55
CA ILE A 61 -4.51 0.75 -4.96
C ILE A 61 -3.80 2.11 -4.92
N PRO A 62 -4.23 3.08 -5.74
CA PRO A 62 -3.68 4.43 -5.74
C PRO A 62 -4.15 5.22 -4.52
N GLN A 63 -3.44 6.30 -4.19
CA GLN A 63 -3.78 7.23 -3.13
C GLN A 63 -5.14 7.92 -3.39
N GLU A 64 -5.34 8.39 -4.62
CA GLU A 64 -6.60 8.99 -5.04
C GLU A 64 -7.49 7.93 -5.69
N MET A 65 -8.68 7.77 -5.18
CA MET A 65 -9.67 6.84 -5.69
C MET A 65 -10.69 7.60 -6.52
N PHE A 66 -10.56 7.48 -7.82
CA PHE A 66 -11.50 8.05 -8.77
C PHE A 66 -12.64 7.06 -9.04
N GLY A 67 -13.85 7.58 -9.07
CA GLY A 67 -14.96 6.91 -9.68
C GLY A 67 -16.23 6.89 -8.84
N ASP A 68 -17.02 7.89 -9.05
CA ASP A 68 -18.46 7.84 -8.90
C ASP A 68 -19.04 7.47 -10.26
N VAL A 69 -19.49 6.24 -10.39
CA VAL A 69 -20.03 5.76 -11.68
C VAL A 69 -21.34 5.03 -11.46
N GLY A 70 -22.05 5.34 -10.36
CA GLY A 70 -23.34 4.69 -10.08
C GLY A 70 -23.23 3.18 -9.86
N LEU A 71 -22.02 2.69 -9.51
CA LEU A 71 -21.77 1.28 -9.23
C LEU A 71 -22.19 0.92 -7.82
N THR A 72 -22.70 -0.30 -7.65
CA THR A 72 -22.82 -0.90 -6.34
C THR A 72 -21.45 -1.30 -5.79
N VAL A 73 -21.38 -1.47 -4.47
CA VAL A 73 -20.16 -1.98 -3.80
C VAL A 73 -19.70 -3.30 -4.45
N ARG A 74 -20.66 -4.22 -4.67
CA ARG A 74 -20.37 -5.52 -5.29
C ARG A 74 -19.83 -5.36 -6.72
N ASP A 75 -20.43 -4.49 -7.52
CA ASP A 75 -19.99 -4.26 -8.91
C ASP A 75 -18.56 -3.73 -8.94
N LEU A 76 -18.22 -2.77 -8.06
CA LEU A 76 -16.87 -2.25 -7.97
C LEU A 76 -15.86 -3.34 -7.59
N VAL A 77 -16.18 -4.19 -6.61
CA VAL A 77 -15.29 -5.30 -6.21
C VAL A 77 -15.15 -6.31 -7.34
N ALA A 78 -16.23 -6.60 -8.07
CA ALA A 78 -16.23 -7.49 -9.22
C ALA A 78 -15.32 -7.01 -10.36
N LEU A 79 -15.12 -5.68 -10.52
CA LEU A 79 -14.15 -5.14 -11.48
C LEU A 79 -12.69 -5.62 -11.19
N GLY A 80 -12.39 -6.08 -9.97
CA GLY A 80 -11.11 -6.71 -9.66
C GLY A 80 -10.87 -8.02 -10.43
N ARG A 81 -11.96 -8.68 -10.86
CA ARG A 81 -11.92 -9.92 -11.66
C ARG A 81 -11.98 -9.68 -13.16
N TYR A 82 -12.18 -8.42 -13.57
CA TYR A 82 -12.32 -8.09 -14.98
C TYR A 82 -11.00 -8.26 -15.75
N ASP A 83 -11.00 -9.17 -16.71
CA ASP A 83 -9.88 -9.40 -17.63
C ASP A 83 -10.18 -8.71 -18.97
N LYS A 84 -9.43 -7.65 -19.25
CA LYS A 84 -9.58 -6.88 -20.52
C LYS A 84 -9.34 -7.70 -21.78
N SER A 85 -8.70 -8.86 -21.68
CA SER A 85 -8.43 -9.75 -22.82
C SER A 85 -9.65 -10.59 -23.22
N LYS A 86 -10.67 -10.66 -22.37
CA LYS A 86 -11.89 -11.46 -22.61
C LYS A 86 -13.04 -10.57 -23.03
N PHE A 87 -13.53 -10.77 -24.23
CA PHE A 87 -14.58 -9.94 -24.88
C PHE A 87 -15.98 -10.08 -24.24
N TYR A 88 -16.24 -11.16 -23.50
CA TYR A 88 -17.49 -11.41 -22.76
C TYR A 88 -17.17 -12.27 -21.53
N VAL A 89 -17.28 -11.68 -20.36
CA VAL A 89 -17.01 -12.43 -19.13
C VAL A 89 -18.28 -12.59 -18.32
N ARG A 90 -18.84 -13.80 -18.35
CA ARG A 90 -19.78 -14.21 -17.30
C ARG A 90 -18.96 -14.56 -16.07
N GLU A 91 -19.32 -14.00 -14.91
CA GLU A 91 -18.69 -14.37 -13.64
C GLU A 91 -18.70 -15.89 -13.47
N THR A 92 -17.52 -16.45 -13.21
CA THR A 92 -17.38 -17.87 -12.83
C THR A 92 -17.72 -18.05 -11.34
N GLU A 93 -17.93 -19.29 -10.91
CA GLU A 93 -18.12 -19.58 -9.48
C GLU A 93 -16.87 -19.22 -8.66
N GLU A 94 -15.68 -19.35 -9.25
CA GLU A 94 -14.43 -18.90 -8.62
C GLU A 94 -14.42 -17.38 -8.44
N ASP A 95 -14.84 -16.61 -9.45
CA ASP A 95 -14.93 -15.15 -9.35
C ASP A 95 -15.88 -14.72 -8.25
N LYS A 96 -17.06 -15.31 -8.18
CA LYS A 96 -18.06 -15.05 -7.12
C LYS A 96 -17.48 -15.31 -5.74
N LYS A 97 -16.77 -16.43 -5.59
CA LYS A 97 -16.09 -16.79 -4.35
C LYS A 97 -15.05 -15.76 -3.94
N LEU A 98 -14.15 -15.37 -4.84
CA LEU A 98 -13.09 -14.39 -4.58
C LEU A 98 -13.66 -12.99 -4.25
N ILE A 99 -14.73 -12.58 -4.94
CA ILE A 99 -15.44 -11.32 -4.66
C ILE A 99 -16.03 -11.36 -3.25
N SER A 100 -16.77 -12.43 -2.90
CA SER A 100 -17.39 -12.58 -1.57
C SER A 100 -16.34 -12.61 -0.46
N GLU A 101 -15.27 -13.39 -0.63
CA GLU A 101 -14.16 -13.45 0.33
C GLU A 101 -13.50 -12.08 0.54
N ALA A 102 -13.21 -11.36 -0.54
CA ALA A 102 -12.63 -10.02 -0.46
C ALA A 102 -13.54 -9.03 0.28
N MET A 103 -14.84 -9.07 0.01
CA MET A 103 -15.83 -8.23 0.70
C MET A 103 -15.96 -8.57 2.19
N LYS A 104 -15.90 -9.84 2.55
CA LYS A 104 -15.90 -10.31 3.96
C LYS A 104 -14.64 -9.85 4.68
N TYR A 105 -13.47 -10.03 4.08
CA TYR A 105 -12.20 -9.58 4.68
C TYR A 105 -12.20 -8.09 5.00
N MET A 106 -12.80 -7.28 4.13
CA MET A 106 -12.87 -5.83 4.30
C MET A 106 -14.12 -5.36 5.06
N GLU A 107 -14.97 -6.28 5.54
CA GLU A 107 -16.22 -6.00 6.27
C GLU A 107 -17.19 -5.07 5.51
N VAL A 108 -17.24 -5.22 4.18
CA VAL A 108 -18.10 -4.42 3.29
C VAL A 108 -19.25 -5.21 2.68
N GLU A 109 -19.38 -6.50 2.97
CA GLU A 109 -20.42 -7.37 2.44
C GLU A 109 -21.84 -6.85 2.74
N LYS A 110 -22.04 -6.28 3.93
CA LYS A 110 -23.32 -5.67 4.33
C LYS A 110 -23.75 -4.47 3.50
N TYR A 111 -22.85 -3.94 2.68
CA TYR A 111 -23.09 -2.82 1.78
C TYR A 111 -23.19 -3.24 0.33
N SER A 112 -23.21 -4.55 0.02
CA SER A 112 -23.12 -5.14 -1.32
C SER A 112 -23.93 -4.40 -2.38
N ASP A 113 -25.21 -4.14 -2.09
CA ASP A 113 -26.17 -3.55 -3.02
C ASP A 113 -26.29 -2.03 -2.90
N ARG A 114 -25.50 -1.41 -2.01
CA ARG A 114 -25.48 0.03 -1.85
C ARG A 114 -24.63 0.69 -2.91
N ASN A 115 -25.06 1.87 -3.34
CA ASN A 115 -24.28 2.73 -4.22
C ASN A 115 -23.03 3.23 -3.48
N LEU A 116 -21.89 3.20 -4.16
CA LEU A 116 -20.60 3.64 -3.60
C LEU A 116 -20.67 5.06 -3.04
N ASP A 117 -21.43 5.96 -3.68
CA ASP A 117 -21.58 7.36 -3.30
C ASP A 117 -22.16 7.55 -1.89
N THR A 118 -22.95 6.57 -1.43
CA THR A 118 -23.61 6.61 -0.12
C THR A 118 -22.71 6.21 1.04
N LEU A 119 -21.46 5.78 0.75
CA LEU A 119 -20.50 5.32 1.74
C LEU A 119 -19.64 6.48 2.26
N SER A 120 -19.20 6.37 3.52
CA SER A 120 -18.16 7.22 4.08
C SER A 120 -16.81 6.98 3.38
N SER A 121 -15.87 7.92 3.51
CA SER A 121 -14.53 7.80 2.92
C SER A 121 -13.80 6.53 3.35
N GLY A 122 -13.87 6.17 4.63
CA GLY A 122 -13.26 4.94 5.15
C GLY A 122 -13.93 3.66 4.65
N GLU A 123 -15.26 3.68 4.45
CA GLU A 123 -15.96 2.55 3.83
C GLU A 123 -15.60 2.41 2.35
N LYS A 124 -15.56 3.52 1.60
CA LYS A 124 -15.07 3.55 0.21
C LYS A 124 -13.65 2.96 0.12
N GLN A 125 -12.75 3.39 1.00
CA GLN A 125 -11.38 2.86 1.08
C GLN A 125 -11.37 1.34 1.19
N ARG A 126 -12.15 0.77 2.11
CA ARG A 126 -12.25 -0.69 2.28
C ARG A 126 -12.80 -1.40 1.04
N VAL A 127 -13.76 -0.79 0.33
CA VAL A 127 -14.29 -1.36 -0.92
C VAL A 127 -13.23 -1.40 -2.02
N PHE A 128 -12.42 -0.35 -2.18
CA PHE A 128 -11.32 -0.34 -3.15
C PHE A 128 -10.24 -1.37 -2.83
N ILE A 129 -9.96 -1.59 -1.53
CA ILE A 129 -9.04 -2.64 -1.11
C ILE A 129 -9.65 -4.01 -1.40
N ALA A 130 -10.95 -4.22 -1.13
CA ALA A 130 -11.65 -5.45 -1.49
C ALA A 130 -11.56 -5.74 -3.00
N ARG A 131 -11.73 -4.72 -3.85
CA ARG A 131 -11.51 -4.84 -5.31
C ARG A 131 -10.10 -5.35 -5.65
N ALA A 132 -9.08 -4.78 -5.03
CA ALA A 132 -7.70 -5.21 -5.29
C ALA A 132 -7.42 -6.63 -4.76
N LEU A 133 -8.03 -7.01 -3.65
CA LEU A 133 -7.94 -8.38 -3.11
C LEU A 133 -8.67 -9.39 -4.00
N ALA A 134 -9.83 -9.03 -4.55
CA ALA A 134 -10.58 -9.86 -5.49
C ALA A 134 -9.77 -10.18 -6.76
N GLN A 135 -8.86 -9.30 -7.18
CA GLN A 135 -7.93 -9.56 -8.28
C GLN A 135 -7.07 -10.80 -8.05
N ASN A 136 -6.87 -11.19 -6.79
CA ASN A 136 -6.10 -12.36 -6.37
C ASN A 136 -4.67 -12.39 -6.89
N ALA A 137 -4.06 -11.21 -7.10
CA ALA A 137 -2.66 -11.11 -7.52
C ALA A 137 -1.70 -11.54 -6.38
N PRO A 138 -0.53 -12.12 -6.70
CA PRO A 138 0.48 -12.49 -5.70
C PRO A 138 0.97 -11.32 -4.84
N TRP A 139 0.98 -10.11 -5.41
CA TRP A 139 1.42 -8.89 -4.76
C TRP A 139 0.32 -7.82 -4.73
N THR A 140 0.20 -7.12 -3.61
CA THR A 140 -0.69 -5.96 -3.48
C THR A 140 0.16 -4.72 -3.14
N LEU A 141 0.05 -3.69 -3.97
CA LEU A 141 0.69 -2.40 -3.78
C LEU A 141 -0.36 -1.38 -3.33
N LEU A 142 -0.09 -0.71 -2.21
CA LEU A 142 -0.99 0.28 -1.61
C LEU A 142 -0.24 1.60 -1.44
N ASP A 143 -0.77 2.65 -2.08
CA ASP A 143 -0.20 3.99 -1.98
C ASP A 143 -1.02 4.82 -0.98
N GLU A 144 -0.46 5.03 0.21
CA GLU A 144 -1.05 5.79 1.31
C GLU A 144 -2.48 5.34 1.71
N PRO A 145 -2.73 4.04 1.95
CA PRO A 145 -4.08 3.54 2.22
C PRO A 145 -4.66 4.04 3.55
N THR A 146 -3.89 4.70 4.39
CA THR A 146 -4.30 5.21 5.70
C THR A 146 -4.45 6.72 5.77
N ALA A 147 -4.18 7.45 4.68
CA ALA A 147 -4.06 8.92 4.67
C ALA A 147 -5.31 9.67 5.17
N ASN A 148 -6.51 9.13 4.95
CA ASN A 148 -7.78 9.77 5.32
C ASN A 148 -8.55 8.98 6.39
N LEU A 149 -7.85 8.14 7.14
CA LEU A 149 -8.42 7.31 8.20
C LEU A 149 -8.02 7.86 9.58
N ASP A 150 -8.94 7.79 10.53
CA ASP A 150 -8.58 7.97 11.93
C ASP A 150 -7.72 6.79 12.43
N VAL A 151 -7.13 6.95 13.61
CA VAL A 151 -6.21 5.97 14.20
C VAL A 151 -6.82 4.57 14.28
N LYS A 152 -8.09 4.46 14.69
CA LYS A 152 -8.79 3.18 14.82
C LYS A 152 -8.94 2.47 13.46
N HIS A 153 -9.37 3.21 12.45
CA HIS A 153 -9.59 2.64 11.12
C HIS A 153 -8.28 2.35 10.39
N ALA A 154 -7.24 3.14 10.61
CA ALA A 154 -5.90 2.88 10.07
C ALA A 154 -5.30 1.60 10.68
N ASP A 155 -5.39 1.42 12.00
CA ASP A 155 -4.96 0.21 12.71
C ASP A 155 -5.73 -1.04 12.24
N MET A 156 -7.07 -0.93 12.16
CA MET A 156 -7.92 -1.99 11.67
C MET A 156 -7.54 -2.42 10.25
N LEU A 157 -7.31 -1.46 9.35
CA LEU A 157 -6.92 -1.72 7.97
C LEU A 157 -5.60 -2.47 7.90
N MET A 158 -4.58 -2.00 8.61
CA MET A 158 -3.26 -2.64 8.63
C MET A 158 -3.32 -4.03 9.26
N SER A 159 -4.13 -4.22 10.32
CA SER A 159 -4.39 -5.52 10.91
C SER A 159 -5.00 -6.51 9.91
N VAL A 160 -5.96 -6.06 9.09
CA VAL A 160 -6.57 -6.90 8.03
C VAL A 160 -5.51 -7.27 7.00
N ILE A 161 -4.70 -6.31 6.50
CA ILE A 161 -3.63 -6.56 5.53
C ILE A 161 -2.64 -7.61 6.07
N THR A 162 -2.27 -7.52 7.34
CA THR A 162 -1.37 -8.50 7.99
C THR A 162 -1.97 -9.90 8.04
N LYS A 163 -3.26 -10.01 8.38
CA LYS A 163 -3.97 -11.30 8.46
C LYS A 163 -4.10 -12.01 7.12
N LEU A 164 -4.08 -11.28 6.01
CA LEU A 164 -4.12 -11.86 4.67
C LEU A 164 -2.90 -12.71 4.33
N LYS A 165 -1.77 -12.57 5.06
CA LYS A 165 -0.51 -13.28 4.81
C LYS A 165 -0.05 -13.23 3.33
N ARG A 166 -0.35 -12.12 2.65
CA ARG A 166 0.03 -11.86 1.25
C ARG A 166 1.26 -10.98 1.19
N SER A 167 1.91 -10.99 0.04
CA SER A 167 3.00 -10.06 -0.23
C SER A 167 2.45 -8.66 -0.47
N CYS A 168 2.87 -7.69 0.36
CA CYS A 168 2.39 -6.31 0.25
C CYS A 168 3.53 -5.31 0.23
N ILE A 169 3.37 -4.25 -0.57
CA ILE A 169 4.19 -3.04 -0.52
C ILE A 169 3.23 -1.90 -0.19
N VAL A 170 3.48 -1.22 0.92
CA VAL A 170 2.57 -0.18 1.45
C VAL A 170 3.34 1.11 1.68
N VAL A 171 2.91 2.22 1.12
CA VAL A 171 3.40 3.55 1.48
C VAL A 171 2.64 4.03 2.71
N ILE A 172 3.34 4.40 3.76
CA ILE A 172 2.76 4.91 5.01
C ILE A 172 3.55 6.14 5.47
N HIS A 173 2.82 7.18 5.92
CA HIS A 173 3.43 8.38 6.48
C HIS A 173 3.70 8.27 7.98
N ASP A 174 2.83 7.61 8.73
CA ASP A 174 2.99 7.40 10.15
C ASP A 174 4.09 6.36 10.42
N ILE A 175 5.21 6.83 10.98
CA ILE A 175 6.40 6.03 11.26
C ILE A 175 6.07 4.90 12.24
N ASN A 176 5.31 5.21 13.28
CA ASN A 176 5.00 4.25 14.34
C ASN A 176 4.01 3.19 13.85
N LEU A 177 2.96 3.60 13.11
CA LEU A 177 2.03 2.66 12.49
C LEU A 177 2.76 1.74 11.50
N GLY A 178 3.59 2.31 10.64
CA GLY A 178 4.33 1.51 9.66
C GLY A 178 5.34 0.56 10.31
N SER A 179 6.06 1.01 11.34
CA SER A 179 6.96 0.16 12.13
C SER A 179 6.24 -1.01 12.83
N LEU A 180 4.99 -0.76 13.27
CA LEU A 180 4.17 -1.77 13.95
C LEU A 180 3.81 -2.96 13.06
N TYR A 181 3.56 -2.71 11.76
CA TYR A 181 3.01 -3.70 10.85
C TYR A 181 4.00 -4.21 9.80
N ALA A 182 5.17 -3.58 9.66
CA ALA A 182 6.16 -3.97 8.67
C ALA A 182 6.96 -5.21 9.07
N ASP A 183 7.14 -6.14 8.14
CA ASP A 183 8.23 -7.10 8.19
C ASP A 183 9.56 -6.47 7.76
N ASN A 184 9.48 -5.52 6.81
CA ASN A 184 10.63 -4.79 6.28
C ASN A 184 10.25 -3.34 6.00
N ILE A 185 11.19 -2.43 6.20
CA ILE A 185 11.05 -1.01 5.93
C ILE A 185 12.01 -0.61 4.83
N ILE A 186 11.57 0.30 3.99
CA ILE A 186 12.38 1.09 3.06
C ILE A 186 12.17 2.55 3.42
N LEU A 187 13.21 3.21 3.90
CA LEU A 187 13.21 4.64 4.15
C LEU A 187 13.85 5.35 2.97
N MET A 188 13.11 6.27 2.35
CA MET A 188 13.55 7.00 1.16
C MET A 188 13.88 8.45 1.47
N LYS A 189 14.93 8.97 0.80
CA LYS A 189 15.29 10.40 0.78
C LYS A 189 15.77 10.80 -0.61
N HIS A 190 15.28 11.92 -1.14
CA HIS A 190 15.72 12.53 -2.42
C HIS A 190 15.85 11.54 -3.61
N GLY A 191 14.87 10.61 -3.71
CA GLY A 191 14.80 9.62 -4.79
C GLY A 191 15.71 8.42 -4.62
N LYS A 192 16.31 8.22 -3.46
CA LYS A 192 17.17 7.07 -3.14
C LYS A 192 16.65 6.34 -1.90
N ILE A 193 17.04 5.08 -1.76
CA ILE A 193 16.88 4.34 -0.51
C ILE A 193 18.00 4.80 0.44
N LEU A 194 17.58 5.38 1.57
CA LEU A 194 18.50 5.80 2.64
C LEU A 194 18.80 4.63 3.58
N SER A 195 17.77 3.87 3.96
CA SER A 195 17.89 2.71 4.85
C SER A 195 16.86 1.64 4.48
N THR A 196 17.19 0.37 4.74
CA THR A 196 16.27 -0.75 4.57
C THR A 196 16.62 -1.90 5.52
N GLY A 197 15.62 -2.63 5.99
CA GLY A 197 15.78 -3.75 6.90
C GLY A 197 14.52 -3.99 7.72
N LYS A 198 14.61 -4.80 8.76
CA LYS A 198 13.54 -4.89 9.76
C LYS A 198 13.37 -3.55 10.46
N PRO A 199 12.19 -3.24 11.05
CA PRO A 199 11.97 -1.95 11.71
C PRO A 199 13.11 -1.52 12.64
N ALA A 200 13.59 -2.40 13.52
CA ALA A 200 14.67 -2.09 14.47
C ALA A 200 16.06 -1.89 13.79
N GLU A 201 16.24 -2.35 12.58
CA GLU A 201 17.48 -2.19 11.80
C GLU A 201 17.44 -0.93 10.91
N ALA A 202 16.25 -0.65 10.35
CA ALA A 202 16.06 0.42 9.37
C ALA A 202 15.75 1.78 10.00
N LEU A 203 15.25 1.82 11.23
CA LEU A 203 14.83 3.04 11.91
C LEU A 203 15.65 3.29 13.17
N ASN A 204 16.15 4.52 13.29
CA ASN A 204 16.67 5.11 14.52
C ASN A 204 16.52 6.63 14.45
N CYS A 205 16.76 7.34 15.56
CA CYS A 205 16.58 8.79 15.61
C CYS A 205 17.45 9.54 14.60
N GLU A 206 18.68 9.11 14.38
CA GLU A 206 19.64 9.74 13.47
C GLU A 206 19.17 9.62 12.02
N ILE A 207 18.87 8.39 11.57
CA ILE A 207 18.39 8.11 10.20
C ILE A 207 17.05 8.80 9.93
N LEU A 208 16.13 8.81 10.91
CA LEU A 208 14.85 9.51 10.79
C LEU A 208 15.06 11.02 10.71
N SER A 209 15.96 11.57 11.55
CA SER A 209 16.28 13.00 11.51
C SER A 209 16.87 13.41 10.16
N GLU A 210 17.71 12.57 9.59
CA GLU A 210 18.23 12.77 8.22
C GLU A 210 17.10 12.71 7.18
N ALA A 211 16.23 11.66 7.22
CA ALA A 211 15.20 11.45 6.20
C ALA A 211 14.14 12.54 6.19
N TYR A 212 13.74 13.04 7.36
CA TYR A 212 12.66 14.00 7.53
C TYR A 212 13.13 15.44 7.77
N GLU A 213 14.44 15.65 7.88
CA GLU A 213 15.07 16.98 8.10
C GLU A 213 14.53 17.68 9.36
N THR A 214 14.29 16.88 10.42
CA THR A 214 13.83 17.34 11.73
C THR A 214 14.36 16.41 12.82
N SER A 215 14.55 16.91 14.04
CA SER A 215 15.03 16.09 15.12
C SER A 215 14.01 15.05 15.57
N PHE A 216 14.48 13.85 15.87
CA PHE A 216 13.67 12.77 16.44
C PHE A 216 14.24 12.32 17.77
N VAL A 217 13.34 11.95 18.69
CA VAL A 217 13.64 11.24 19.92
C VAL A 217 12.87 9.93 19.92
N SER A 218 13.35 8.93 20.64
CA SER A 218 12.64 7.66 20.81
C SER A 218 12.41 7.35 22.28
N ALA A 219 11.32 6.63 22.53
CA ALA A 219 11.00 6.03 23.81
C ALA A 219 10.62 4.56 23.60
N LYS A 220 11.00 3.68 24.54
CA LYS A 220 10.58 2.29 24.52
C LYS A 220 9.21 2.12 25.18
N ILE A 221 8.29 1.47 24.47
CA ILE A 221 7.01 1.00 25.02
C ILE A 221 6.96 -0.52 24.83
N GLY A 222 7.18 -1.26 25.91
CA GLY A 222 7.45 -2.71 25.82
C GLY A 222 8.73 -2.98 25.03
N ASP A 223 8.67 -3.86 24.04
CA ASP A 223 9.82 -4.23 23.21
C ASP A 223 9.97 -3.35 21.94
N ARG A 224 9.22 -2.24 21.85
CA ARG A 224 9.17 -1.39 20.65
C ARG A 224 9.68 0.00 20.90
N ASP A 225 10.40 0.54 19.91
CA ASP A 225 10.77 1.93 19.88
C ASP A 225 9.64 2.75 19.23
N ILE A 226 9.22 3.80 19.91
CA ILE A 226 8.27 4.80 19.41
C ILE A 226 9.06 6.07 19.12
N TYR A 227 8.87 6.60 17.93
CA TYR A 227 9.59 7.78 17.44
C TYR A 227 8.67 9.00 17.45
N VAL A 228 9.18 10.10 18.00
CA VAL A 228 8.47 11.38 18.06
C VAL A 228 9.39 12.48 17.53
N SER A 229 8.86 13.31 16.63
CA SER A 229 9.59 14.50 16.20
C SER A 229 9.68 15.49 17.38
N SER A 230 10.89 15.94 17.69
CA SER A 230 11.13 16.95 18.72
C SER A 230 11.42 18.29 18.06
N LYS A 231 10.69 19.33 18.46
CA LYS A 231 11.17 20.70 18.23
C LYS A 231 12.16 21.01 19.33
N LEU A 232 13.45 21.00 19.02
CA LEU A 232 14.47 21.63 19.83
C LEU A 232 14.46 23.13 19.55
#